data_e8179830279e26d0254b3dc34ada181c
#
_entry.id   e8179830279e26d0254b3dc34ada181c
#
_cell.length_a   1.000
_cell.length_b   1.000
_cell.length_c   1.000
_cell.angle_alpha   90.00
_cell.angle_beta   90.00
_cell.angle_gamma   90.00
#
_symmetry.space_group_name_H-M   'P 1'
#
loop_
_entity.id
_entity.type
_entity.pdbx_description
1 polymer ?
#
loop_
_entity_poly.entity_id
_entity_poly.type
_entity_poly.pdbx_seq_one_letter_code
_entity_poly.pdbx_strand_id
1 'polypeptide(L)'
;MEKLSSKSSSINENLIGINSMVAELIPSYVGFGNHIYMMGICGMGGLGKTTLASAIYYEYSDHFEGSSYIANVRERSEKGELHKLQQQLLDEILGGSNTTIYNVQVGLRKIKSSGLRHKKVLLVLDDVNHKDQLENLAGKRDWFGSGSWIIITTRDEHVLVQHGVLKIYKPNGLDDDDALTLFCSKAFKKEQPEEGYMQLSQKVVEYASGLPLALVTLGSFLVGRTVEEWQSAFDSFKNIKGNIHDILKISYDGLEEMWKEIFLDIACFFRGQKKDEVIQILENCGFDARIGVSVLVERSLLTVDDKECFGMHDLLSEMGQKIIRFESGGKLGKQSRLWLVEDLLHVLENDMATEAIQAIVVTYKENEFNYEEVPKVILSKMSNLRLMIIKKTDYYCSQPKELVRLDLYESKIEYLWEGVMRSVNLKFINLCRSKNLIRTPDFSVPYGS
;
A
#
# COMPACT_ATOMS: atom_id res chain seq x y z
N MET A 1 -6.18 17.74 -29.48
CA MET A 1 -4.78 17.40 -29.21
C MET A 1 -4.07 18.33 -28.19
N GLU A 2 -4.66 19.44 -27.78
CA GLU A 2 -4.03 20.43 -26.83
C GLU A 2 -4.32 20.21 -25.35
N LYS A 3 -5.13 19.26 -24.95
CA LYS A 3 -5.50 19.05 -23.52
C LYS A 3 -4.65 18.02 -22.77
N LEU A 4 -3.75 17.29 -23.43
CA LEU A 4 -2.87 16.30 -22.79
C LEU A 4 -1.45 16.83 -22.52
N SER A 5 -0.99 17.84 -23.26
CA SER A 5 0.36 18.41 -23.06
C SER A 5 0.49 19.30 -21.81
N SER A 6 -0.62 19.82 -21.30
CA SER A 6 -0.61 20.65 -20.07
C SER A 6 -0.59 19.86 -18.76
N LYS A 7 -0.84 18.54 -18.79
CA LYS A 7 -0.77 17.68 -17.60
C LYS A 7 0.63 17.11 -17.34
N SER A 8 1.48 16.96 -18.35
CA SER A 8 2.83 16.42 -18.17
C SER A 8 3.80 17.45 -17.56
N SER A 9 3.64 18.74 -17.87
CA SER A 9 4.52 19.79 -17.33
C SER A 9 4.29 20.05 -15.82
N SER A 10 3.07 19.89 -15.31
CA SER A 10 2.73 20.22 -13.91
C SER A 10 3.13 19.14 -12.88
N ILE A 11 3.42 17.91 -13.32
CA ILE A 11 3.80 16.81 -12.41
C ILE A 11 5.31 16.82 -12.15
N ASN A 12 6.13 17.23 -13.12
CA ASN A 12 7.60 17.22 -13.00
C ASN A 12 8.18 18.49 -12.35
N GLU A 13 7.47 19.61 -12.34
CA GLU A 13 8.00 20.88 -11.84
C GLU A 13 8.27 20.94 -10.32
N ASN A 14 7.79 19.95 -9.55
CA ASN A 14 7.90 19.94 -8.09
C ASN A 14 8.63 18.71 -7.50
N LEU A 15 9.30 17.90 -8.32
CA LEU A 15 10.00 16.71 -7.82
C LEU A 15 11.49 17.03 -7.57
N ILE A 16 11.78 17.45 -6.33
CA ILE A 16 13.13 17.83 -5.90
C ILE A 16 14.08 16.64 -6.05
N GLY A 17 15.23 16.86 -6.69
CA GLY A 17 16.28 15.85 -6.91
C GLY A 17 15.99 14.83 -8.01
N ILE A 18 14.76 14.70 -8.48
CA ILE A 18 14.41 13.69 -9.51
C ILE A 18 14.97 14.05 -10.89
N ASN A 19 14.95 15.32 -11.26
CA ASN A 19 15.45 15.75 -12.57
C ASN A 19 16.95 15.47 -12.75
N SER A 20 17.75 15.63 -11.69
CA SER A 20 19.18 15.27 -11.70
C SER A 20 19.39 13.76 -11.87
N MET A 21 18.59 12.93 -11.17
CA MET A 21 18.64 11.48 -11.31
C MET A 21 18.21 11.01 -12.72
N VAL A 22 17.17 11.60 -13.29
CA VAL A 22 16.76 11.32 -14.68
C VAL A 22 17.86 11.72 -15.65
N ALA A 23 18.45 12.91 -15.50
CA ALA A 23 19.54 13.39 -16.34
C ALA A 23 20.81 12.51 -16.24
N GLU A 24 21.11 11.93 -15.09
CA GLU A 24 22.20 10.98 -14.91
C GLU A 24 21.92 9.65 -15.63
N LEU A 25 20.69 9.16 -15.53
CA LEU A 25 20.27 7.87 -16.07
C LEU A 25 20.14 7.87 -17.61
N ILE A 26 19.50 8.88 -18.17
CA ILE A 26 19.05 8.90 -19.56
C ILE A 26 20.19 9.04 -20.58
N PRO A 27 21.25 9.84 -20.41
CA PRO A 27 22.34 9.94 -21.41
C PRO A 27 22.98 8.58 -21.74
N SER A 28 22.89 7.64 -20.78
CA SER A 28 23.35 6.27 -20.98
C SER A 28 22.45 5.45 -21.92
N TYR A 29 21.26 5.97 -22.28
CA TYR A 29 20.21 5.23 -23.00
C TYR A 29 19.66 5.96 -24.23
N VAL A 30 19.76 7.29 -24.31
CA VAL A 30 19.30 8.08 -25.47
C VAL A 30 20.31 8.00 -26.61
N GLY A 31 19.90 7.39 -27.71
CA GLY A 31 20.73 7.30 -28.94
C GLY A 31 21.18 5.89 -29.29
N PHE A 32 20.75 4.90 -28.57
CA PHE A 32 21.18 3.53 -28.78
C PHE A 32 20.21 2.75 -29.68
N GLY A 33 20.46 2.78 -30.95
CA GLY A 33 20.06 1.83 -31.98
C GLY A 33 19.04 0.76 -31.65
N ASN A 34 18.97 -0.24 -32.43
CA ASN A 34 17.95 -1.32 -32.42
C ASN A 34 18.04 -2.34 -31.24
N HIS A 35 18.42 -1.92 -30.04
CA HIS A 35 18.51 -2.85 -28.90
C HIS A 35 17.36 -2.66 -27.91
N ILE A 36 16.97 -3.74 -27.22
CA ILE A 36 15.97 -3.72 -26.14
C ILE A 36 16.71 -3.50 -24.82
N TYR A 37 16.35 -2.43 -24.11
CA TYR A 37 16.97 -2.09 -22.85
C TYR A 37 16.12 -2.57 -21.70
N MET A 38 16.73 -3.35 -20.80
CA MET A 38 16.13 -3.76 -19.54
C MET A 38 17.03 -3.26 -18.42
N MET A 39 16.49 -2.40 -17.55
CA MET A 39 17.21 -1.83 -16.42
C MET A 39 16.45 -2.02 -15.12
N GLY A 40 17.18 -2.23 -14.05
CA GLY A 40 16.65 -2.27 -12.68
C GLY A 40 16.98 -0.97 -11.94
N ILE A 41 16.02 -0.41 -11.22
CA ILE A 41 16.22 0.63 -10.21
C ILE A 41 16.10 -0.07 -8.85
N CYS A 42 17.23 -0.25 -8.17
CA CYS A 42 17.30 -1.04 -6.94
C CYS A 42 17.72 -0.19 -5.74
N GLY A 43 17.10 -0.39 -4.60
CA GLY A 43 17.46 0.28 -3.35
C GLY A 43 16.41 0.12 -2.28
N MET A 44 16.74 0.58 -1.06
CA MET A 44 15.83 0.49 0.08
C MET A 44 14.50 1.23 -0.16
N GLY A 45 13.48 0.91 0.64
CA GLY A 45 12.21 1.64 0.62
C GLY A 45 12.41 3.12 0.94
N GLY A 46 11.57 3.98 0.36
CA GLY A 46 11.60 5.42 0.65
C GLY A 46 12.64 6.24 -0.12
N LEU A 47 13.50 5.62 -0.95
CA LEU A 47 14.51 6.29 -1.78
C LEU A 47 13.94 6.99 -3.04
N GLY A 48 12.64 6.94 -3.27
CA GLY A 48 12.03 7.58 -4.43
C GLY A 48 12.12 6.77 -5.74
N LYS A 49 12.40 5.45 -5.70
CA LYS A 49 12.48 4.59 -6.91
C LYS A 49 11.22 4.65 -7.78
N THR A 50 10.05 4.51 -7.16
CA THR A 50 8.75 4.63 -7.81
C THR A 50 8.57 6.02 -8.44
N THR A 51 8.96 7.08 -7.72
CA THR A 51 8.92 8.46 -8.21
C THR A 51 9.81 8.66 -9.42
N LEU A 52 11.04 8.14 -9.38
CA LEU A 52 11.99 8.19 -10.49
C LEU A 52 11.46 7.43 -11.72
N ALA A 53 10.95 6.21 -11.52
CA ALA A 53 10.36 5.41 -12.59
C ALA A 53 9.13 6.08 -13.22
N SER A 54 8.28 6.71 -12.39
CA SER A 54 7.13 7.50 -12.84
C SER A 54 7.56 8.73 -13.64
N ALA A 55 8.55 9.48 -13.17
CA ALA A 55 9.09 10.63 -13.89
C ALA A 55 9.60 10.25 -15.29
N ILE A 56 10.39 9.18 -15.38
CA ILE A 56 10.85 8.65 -16.66
C ILE A 56 9.67 8.23 -17.56
N TYR A 57 8.66 7.56 -16.99
CA TYR A 57 7.49 7.13 -17.75
C TYR A 57 6.73 8.32 -18.35
N TYR A 58 6.42 9.32 -17.55
CA TYR A 58 5.67 10.50 -18.02
C TYR A 58 6.47 11.36 -19.03
N GLU A 59 7.78 11.45 -18.87
CA GLU A 59 8.62 12.24 -19.76
C GLU A 59 8.83 11.56 -21.13
N TYR A 60 8.93 10.21 -21.14
CA TYR A 60 9.36 9.48 -22.36
C TYR A 60 8.25 8.64 -23.00
N SER A 61 7.08 8.46 -22.39
CA SER A 61 6.03 7.56 -22.91
C SER A 61 5.60 7.87 -24.35
N ASP A 62 5.55 9.14 -24.72
CA ASP A 62 5.13 9.58 -26.06
C ASP A 62 6.17 9.26 -27.17
N HIS A 63 7.39 8.83 -26.82
CA HIS A 63 8.43 8.42 -27.77
C HIS A 63 8.35 6.94 -28.14
N PHE A 64 7.34 6.22 -27.64
CA PHE A 64 7.14 4.79 -27.86
C PHE A 64 5.80 4.52 -28.54
N GLU A 65 5.73 3.41 -29.28
CA GLU A 65 4.50 2.99 -29.98
C GLU A 65 3.43 2.41 -29.04
N GLY A 66 3.83 2.16 -27.80
CA GLY A 66 2.95 1.75 -26.71
C GLY A 66 3.68 1.83 -25.40
N SER A 67 2.98 2.23 -24.36
CA SER A 67 3.55 2.42 -23.03
C SER A 67 2.64 1.81 -21.96
N SER A 68 3.22 1.18 -20.93
CA SER A 68 2.47 0.65 -19.81
C SER A 68 3.22 0.86 -18.50
N TYR A 69 2.50 1.35 -17.48
CA TYR A 69 2.99 1.49 -16.11
C TYR A 69 2.25 0.55 -15.19
N ILE A 70 2.90 -0.55 -14.80
CA ILE A 70 2.35 -1.56 -13.92
C ILE A 70 2.80 -1.28 -12.48
N ALA A 71 1.95 -0.60 -11.73
CA ALA A 71 2.21 -0.25 -10.34
C ALA A 71 1.96 -1.43 -9.37
N ASN A 72 2.71 -1.43 -8.25
CA ASN A 72 2.51 -2.34 -7.12
C ASN A 72 2.48 -3.83 -7.52
N VAL A 73 3.44 -4.25 -8.36
CA VAL A 73 3.50 -5.63 -8.88
C VAL A 73 3.53 -6.65 -7.75
N ARG A 74 4.31 -6.41 -6.69
CA ARG A 74 4.39 -7.27 -5.50
C ARG A 74 3.02 -7.49 -4.88
N GLU A 75 2.38 -6.43 -4.40
CA GLU A 75 1.11 -6.50 -3.67
C GLU A 75 0.00 -7.15 -4.51
N ARG A 76 -0.09 -6.78 -5.79
CA ARG A 76 -1.10 -7.33 -6.71
C ARG A 76 -0.84 -8.80 -7.03
N SER A 77 0.42 -9.22 -7.11
CA SER A 77 0.78 -10.64 -7.30
C SER A 77 0.45 -11.47 -6.06
N GLU A 78 0.74 -10.97 -4.86
CA GLU A 78 0.39 -11.60 -3.59
C GLU A 78 -1.13 -11.79 -3.46
N LYS A 79 -1.93 -10.84 -3.96
CA LYS A 79 -3.39 -10.96 -4.07
C LYS A 79 -3.87 -11.90 -5.20
N GLY A 80 -2.96 -12.56 -5.93
CA GLY A 80 -3.30 -13.46 -7.04
C GLY A 80 -3.76 -12.76 -8.31
N GLU A 81 -3.49 -11.46 -8.46
CA GLU A 81 -3.95 -10.64 -9.58
C GLU A 81 -2.93 -10.57 -10.75
N LEU A 82 -1.91 -11.42 -10.78
CA LEU A 82 -0.89 -11.39 -11.84
C LEU A 82 -1.49 -11.49 -13.25
N HIS A 83 -2.57 -12.23 -13.44
CA HIS A 83 -3.31 -12.30 -14.71
C HIS A 83 -3.97 -10.96 -15.09
N LYS A 84 -4.39 -10.16 -14.11
CA LYS A 84 -4.93 -8.80 -14.35
C LYS A 84 -3.82 -7.81 -14.74
N LEU A 85 -2.58 -8.00 -14.20
CA LEU A 85 -1.42 -7.23 -14.63
C LEU A 85 -1.06 -7.52 -16.08
N GLN A 86 -1.13 -8.79 -16.49
CA GLN A 86 -0.94 -9.20 -17.89
C GLN A 86 -2.00 -8.61 -18.81
N GLN A 87 -3.25 -8.55 -18.36
CA GLN A 87 -4.33 -7.90 -19.10
C GLN A 87 -4.04 -6.41 -19.28
N GLN A 88 -3.72 -5.71 -18.18
CA GLN A 88 -3.39 -4.28 -18.19
C GLN A 88 -2.26 -3.97 -19.18
N LEU A 89 -1.15 -4.75 -19.12
CA LEU A 89 -0.02 -4.61 -20.03
C LEU A 89 -0.43 -4.68 -21.50
N LEU A 90 -1.24 -5.65 -21.85
CA LEU A 90 -1.71 -5.84 -23.24
C LEU A 90 -2.68 -4.76 -23.66
N ASP A 91 -3.61 -4.37 -22.81
CA ASP A 91 -4.62 -3.36 -23.12
C ASP A 91 -3.99 -1.97 -23.33
N GLU A 92 -3.04 -1.58 -22.47
CA GLU A 92 -2.37 -0.29 -22.56
C GLU A 92 -1.45 -0.20 -23.79
N ILE A 93 -0.71 -1.26 -24.11
CA ILE A 93 0.23 -1.24 -25.24
C ILE A 93 -0.46 -1.46 -26.60
N LEU A 94 -1.50 -2.28 -26.64
CA LEU A 94 -2.14 -2.67 -27.89
C LEU A 94 -3.45 -1.90 -28.19
N GLY A 95 -3.89 -1.05 -27.27
CA GLY A 95 -5.10 -0.24 -27.44
C GLY A 95 -6.41 -1.01 -27.18
N GLY A 96 -6.37 -1.99 -26.30
CA GLY A 96 -7.50 -2.83 -25.90
C GLY A 96 -7.52 -4.17 -26.65
N SER A 97 -7.60 -5.26 -25.90
CA SER A 97 -7.80 -6.60 -26.47
C SER A 97 -9.22 -7.07 -26.20
N ASN A 98 -9.91 -7.57 -27.25
CA ASN A 98 -11.26 -8.14 -27.13
C ASN A 98 -11.29 -9.46 -26.33
N THR A 99 -10.22 -9.84 -25.66
CA THR A 99 -10.08 -11.13 -25.00
C THR A 99 -9.65 -10.97 -23.55
N THR A 100 -10.50 -11.37 -22.62
CA THR A 100 -10.23 -11.38 -21.19
C THR A 100 -9.21 -12.47 -20.83
N ILE A 101 -8.25 -12.11 -19.96
CA ILE A 101 -7.27 -13.01 -19.37
C ILE A 101 -7.79 -13.45 -18.01
N TYR A 102 -8.08 -14.74 -17.86
CA TYR A 102 -8.64 -15.31 -16.64
C TYR A 102 -7.63 -16.14 -15.82
N ASN A 103 -6.45 -16.43 -16.37
CA ASN A 103 -5.35 -17.03 -15.63
C ASN A 103 -3.98 -16.66 -16.21
N VAL A 104 -2.93 -16.83 -15.39
CA VAL A 104 -1.54 -16.42 -15.68
C VAL A 104 -0.98 -17.11 -16.92
N GLN A 105 -1.30 -18.39 -17.14
CA GLN A 105 -0.77 -19.15 -18.29
C GLN A 105 -1.38 -18.70 -19.62
N VAL A 106 -2.65 -18.33 -19.61
CA VAL A 106 -3.31 -17.73 -20.79
C VAL A 106 -2.70 -16.37 -21.07
N GLY A 107 -2.51 -15.55 -20.05
CA GLY A 107 -1.86 -14.24 -20.17
C GLY A 107 -0.44 -14.35 -20.75
N LEU A 108 0.37 -15.26 -20.23
CA LEU A 108 1.72 -15.49 -20.70
C LEU A 108 1.77 -15.90 -22.20
N ARG A 109 0.88 -16.80 -22.63
CA ARG A 109 0.75 -17.18 -24.05
C ARG A 109 0.36 -15.99 -24.92
N LYS A 110 -0.58 -15.16 -24.44
CA LYS A 110 -1.01 -13.97 -25.18
C LYS A 110 0.10 -12.94 -25.30
N ILE A 111 0.84 -12.62 -24.22
CA ILE A 111 1.98 -11.72 -24.27
C ILE A 111 2.97 -12.18 -25.36
N LYS A 112 3.32 -13.47 -25.37
CA LYS A 112 4.25 -14.06 -26.37
C LYS A 112 3.74 -14.00 -27.80
N SER A 113 2.42 -14.07 -28.01
CA SER A 113 1.81 -14.11 -29.36
C SER A 113 1.23 -12.78 -29.83
N SER A 114 1.19 -11.75 -28.99
CA SER A 114 0.45 -10.50 -29.21
C SER A 114 1.06 -9.54 -30.22
N GLY A 115 2.23 -9.83 -30.75
CA GLY A 115 2.93 -8.91 -31.66
C GLY A 115 3.67 -7.77 -30.97
N LEU A 116 3.80 -7.79 -29.65
CA LEU A 116 4.63 -6.83 -28.88
C LEU A 116 6.06 -6.74 -29.42
N ARG A 117 6.58 -7.86 -29.96
CA ARG A 117 7.92 -7.92 -30.58
C ARG A 117 8.10 -7.00 -31.81
N HIS A 118 7.01 -6.46 -32.34
CA HIS A 118 7.03 -5.53 -33.47
C HIS A 118 6.78 -4.08 -33.06
N LYS A 119 6.61 -3.83 -31.76
CA LYS A 119 6.36 -2.49 -31.23
C LYS A 119 7.50 -2.03 -30.35
N LYS A 120 7.92 -0.78 -30.51
CA LYS A 120 8.82 -0.09 -29.57
C LYS A 120 8.02 0.32 -28.34
N VAL A 121 8.32 -0.31 -27.20
CA VAL A 121 7.52 -0.23 -25.98
C VAL A 121 8.29 0.40 -24.83
N LEU A 122 7.62 1.25 -24.02
CA LEU A 122 8.06 1.62 -22.68
C LEU A 122 7.23 0.85 -21.65
N LEU A 123 7.88 -0.03 -20.91
CA LEU A 123 7.25 -0.81 -19.85
C LEU A 123 7.91 -0.50 -18.51
N VAL A 124 7.12 -0.06 -17.53
CA VAL A 124 7.56 0.08 -16.14
C VAL A 124 6.88 -0.99 -15.29
N LEU A 125 7.67 -1.76 -14.55
CA LEU A 125 7.22 -2.74 -13.56
C LEU A 125 7.67 -2.25 -12.18
N ASP A 126 6.74 -1.71 -11.41
CA ASP A 126 7.06 -1.07 -10.13
C ASP A 126 6.85 -2.02 -8.94
N ASP A 127 7.79 -1.99 -7.98
CA ASP A 127 7.84 -2.78 -6.75
C ASP A 127 7.81 -4.30 -7.00
N VAL A 128 8.72 -4.79 -7.83
CA VAL A 128 8.90 -6.24 -8.07
C VAL A 128 9.72 -6.86 -6.93
N ASN A 129 9.29 -8.03 -6.41
CA ASN A 129 9.99 -8.76 -5.34
C ASN A 129 10.24 -10.25 -5.63
N HIS A 130 9.75 -10.76 -6.73
CA HIS A 130 9.92 -12.17 -7.07
C HIS A 130 10.19 -12.38 -8.57
N LYS A 131 11.07 -13.32 -8.89
CA LYS A 131 11.44 -13.65 -10.27
C LYS A 131 10.25 -14.05 -11.15
N ASP A 132 9.29 -14.80 -10.60
CA ASP A 132 8.10 -15.23 -11.33
C ASP A 132 7.26 -14.07 -11.87
N GLN A 133 7.26 -12.93 -11.17
CA GLN A 133 6.58 -11.71 -11.64
C GLN A 133 7.21 -11.23 -12.95
N LEU A 134 8.55 -11.19 -13.00
CA LEU A 134 9.28 -10.83 -14.21
C LEU A 134 9.09 -11.86 -15.32
N GLU A 135 9.17 -13.15 -15.02
CA GLU A 135 8.99 -14.22 -16.00
C GLU A 135 7.59 -14.19 -16.66
N ASN A 136 6.59 -13.72 -15.94
CA ASN A 136 5.21 -13.63 -16.45
C ASN A 136 4.83 -12.28 -17.08
N LEU A 137 5.58 -11.19 -16.83
CA LEU A 137 5.29 -9.87 -17.36
C LEU A 137 6.31 -9.42 -18.42
N ALA A 138 7.59 -9.73 -18.24
CA ALA A 138 8.68 -9.33 -19.13
C ALA A 138 9.78 -10.42 -19.19
N GLY A 139 9.38 -11.69 -19.34
CA GLY A 139 10.28 -12.84 -19.16
C GLY A 139 11.45 -12.92 -20.10
N LYS A 140 11.35 -12.40 -21.33
CA LYS A 140 12.45 -12.35 -22.29
C LYS A 140 12.44 -11.03 -23.05
N ARG A 141 13.63 -10.54 -23.38
CA ARG A 141 13.79 -9.30 -24.17
C ARG A 141 13.11 -9.41 -25.54
N ASP A 142 13.21 -10.55 -26.20
CA ASP A 142 12.66 -10.82 -27.54
C ASP A 142 11.12 -10.78 -27.63
N TRP A 143 10.43 -10.57 -26.51
CA TRP A 143 8.97 -10.34 -26.50
C TRP A 143 8.61 -8.94 -26.98
N PHE A 144 9.56 -8.00 -26.96
CA PHE A 144 9.35 -6.58 -27.27
C PHE A 144 10.10 -6.19 -28.54
N GLY A 145 9.64 -5.14 -29.21
CA GLY A 145 10.29 -4.63 -30.41
C GLY A 145 11.58 -3.90 -30.09
N SER A 146 12.38 -3.76 -31.13
CA SER A 146 13.66 -3.06 -31.11
C SER A 146 13.52 -1.64 -30.59
N GLY A 147 14.43 -1.19 -29.73
CA GLY A 147 14.38 0.12 -29.09
C GLY A 147 13.42 0.21 -27.89
N SER A 148 12.81 -0.90 -27.44
CA SER A 148 11.97 -0.92 -26.23
C SER A 148 12.79 -0.70 -24.97
N TRP A 149 12.16 -0.06 -23.97
CA TRP A 149 12.69 0.12 -22.62
C TRP A 149 11.82 -0.60 -21.61
N ILE A 150 12.46 -1.40 -20.76
CA ILE A 150 11.82 -2.11 -19.65
C ILE A 150 12.53 -1.65 -18.38
N ILE A 151 11.79 -0.96 -17.52
CA ILE A 151 12.27 -0.40 -16.25
C ILE A 151 11.62 -1.21 -15.12
N ILE A 152 12.44 -1.70 -14.21
CA ILE A 152 12.00 -2.55 -13.08
C ILE A 152 12.45 -1.88 -11.79
N THR A 153 11.52 -1.55 -10.89
CA THR A 153 11.90 -1.11 -9.55
C THR A 153 11.81 -2.26 -8.57
N THR A 154 12.76 -2.35 -7.66
CA THR A 154 12.81 -3.41 -6.64
C THR A 154 13.58 -2.96 -5.40
N ARG A 155 13.36 -3.66 -4.28
CA ARG A 155 14.20 -3.56 -3.07
C ARG A 155 15.27 -4.67 -3.02
N ASP A 156 15.14 -5.68 -3.86
CA ASP A 156 16.00 -6.86 -3.89
C ASP A 156 16.75 -6.97 -5.24
N GLU A 157 18.06 -6.71 -5.19
CA GLU A 157 18.94 -6.80 -6.35
C GLU A 157 19.00 -8.23 -6.92
N HIS A 158 18.85 -9.24 -6.06
CA HIS A 158 18.95 -10.63 -6.46
C HIS A 158 17.89 -11.03 -7.50
N VAL A 159 16.69 -10.47 -7.38
CA VAL A 159 15.60 -10.64 -8.37
C VAL A 159 16.02 -10.17 -9.75
N LEU A 160 16.71 -9.03 -9.84
CA LEU A 160 17.21 -8.48 -11.10
C LEU A 160 18.32 -9.35 -11.70
N VAL A 161 19.26 -9.78 -10.85
CA VAL A 161 20.40 -10.63 -11.26
C VAL A 161 19.89 -11.98 -11.76
N GLN A 162 18.97 -12.63 -11.05
CA GLN A 162 18.36 -13.90 -11.46
C GLN A 162 17.60 -13.80 -12.78
N HIS A 163 17.05 -12.64 -13.10
CA HIS A 163 16.34 -12.39 -14.37
C HIS A 163 17.27 -11.99 -15.51
N GLY A 164 18.56 -11.81 -15.24
CA GLY A 164 19.56 -11.40 -16.24
C GLY A 164 19.50 -9.91 -16.61
N VAL A 165 19.05 -9.06 -15.69
CA VAL A 165 19.12 -7.60 -15.85
C VAL A 165 20.56 -7.16 -15.64
N LEU A 166 21.19 -6.64 -16.70
CA LEU A 166 22.62 -6.27 -16.69
C LEU A 166 22.90 -4.87 -16.15
N LYS A 167 21.93 -3.98 -16.26
CA LYS A 167 22.06 -2.59 -15.83
C LYS A 167 21.20 -2.36 -14.59
N ILE A 168 21.85 -2.10 -13.47
CA ILE A 168 21.21 -1.84 -12.19
C ILE A 168 21.65 -0.45 -11.72
N TYR A 169 20.70 0.45 -11.64
CA TYR A 169 20.89 1.76 -11.05
C TYR A 169 20.49 1.70 -9.57
N LYS A 170 21.37 2.19 -8.72
CA LYS A 170 21.13 2.31 -7.29
C LYS A 170 21.09 3.79 -6.95
N PRO A 171 19.88 4.39 -6.83
CA PRO A 171 19.78 5.79 -6.45
C PRO A 171 20.41 5.99 -5.08
N ASN A 172 21.21 7.03 -4.95
CA ASN A 172 21.63 7.56 -3.67
C ASN A 172 20.46 8.30 -3.00
N GLY A 173 20.57 8.60 -1.71
CA GLY A 173 19.72 9.61 -1.09
C GLY A 173 19.89 10.95 -1.78
N LEU A 174 18.99 11.88 -1.51
CA LEU A 174 19.15 13.27 -1.94
C LEU A 174 20.44 13.85 -1.36
N ASP A 175 21.10 14.72 -2.11
CA ASP A 175 22.19 15.52 -1.57
C ASP A 175 21.68 16.53 -0.51
N ASP A 176 22.59 17.20 0.19
CA ASP A 176 22.24 18.06 1.30
C ASP A 176 21.35 19.23 0.90
N ASP A 177 21.52 19.81 -0.30
CA ASP A 177 20.76 20.96 -0.78
C ASP A 177 19.34 20.52 -1.18
N ASP A 178 19.20 19.46 -1.97
CA ASP A 178 17.92 18.87 -2.34
C ASP A 178 17.17 18.31 -1.13
N ALA A 179 17.86 17.68 -0.19
CA ALA A 179 17.30 17.18 1.04
C ALA A 179 16.75 18.31 1.93
N LEU A 180 17.51 19.40 2.07
CA LEU A 180 17.06 20.58 2.81
C LEU A 180 15.85 21.23 2.14
N THR A 181 15.88 21.37 0.82
CA THR A 181 14.76 21.93 0.04
C THR A 181 13.51 21.08 0.18
N LEU A 182 13.61 19.75 0.05
CA LEU A 182 12.48 18.83 0.24
C LEU A 182 11.91 18.92 1.66
N PHE A 183 12.77 18.90 2.67
CA PHE A 183 12.38 19.04 4.06
C PHE A 183 11.64 20.37 4.30
N CYS A 184 12.20 21.50 3.86
CA CYS A 184 11.63 22.82 4.02
C CYS A 184 10.29 23.00 3.30
N SER A 185 10.14 22.40 2.12
CA SER A 185 8.87 22.38 1.40
C SER A 185 7.73 21.77 2.22
N LYS A 186 8.04 20.83 3.10
CA LYS A 186 7.07 20.18 4.01
C LYS A 186 6.93 20.93 5.33
N ALA A 187 8.03 21.33 5.94
CA ALA A 187 8.03 21.99 7.25
C ALA A 187 7.52 23.43 7.22
N PHE A 188 7.84 24.19 6.16
CA PHE A 188 7.56 25.63 6.06
C PHE A 188 6.70 26.01 4.86
N LYS A 189 6.42 25.08 3.93
CA LYS A 189 5.81 25.37 2.62
C LYS A 189 6.64 26.34 1.78
N LYS A 190 7.96 26.35 1.97
CA LYS A 190 8.98 27.20 1.34
C LYS A 190 10.20 26.34 0.99
N GLU A 191 11.07 26.81 0.12
CA GLU A 191 12.30 26.10 -0.26
C GLU A 191 13.41 26.24 0.77
N GLN A 192 13.33 27.26 1.65
CA GLN A 192 14.36 27.57 2.63
C GLN A 192 13.79 27.60 4.05
N PRO A 193 14.61 27.32 5.08
CA PRO A 193 14.19 27.44 6.48
C PRO A 193 13.80 28.87 6.84
N GLU A 194 12.86 28.98 7.77
CA GLU A 194 12.55 30.28 8.39
C GLU A 194 13.66 30.72 9.32
N GLU A 195 13.65 32.03 9.66
CA GLU A 195 14.64 32.60 10.55
C GLU A 195 14.65 31.87 11.91
N GLY A 196 15.85 31.51 12.40
CA GLY A 196 16.02 30.74 13.63
C GLY A 196 15.96 29.23 13.50
N TYR A 197 15.48 28.68 12.37
CA TYR A 197 15.32 27.22 12.17
C TYR A 197 16.45 26.56 11.40
N MET A 198 17.38 27.31 10.79
CA MET A 198 18.43 26.78 9.90
C MET A 198 19.22 25.65 10.55
N GLN A 199 19.77 25.83 11.75
CA GLN A 199 20.59 24.83 12.40
C GLN A 199 19.84 23.53 12.75
N LEU A 200 18.57 23.67 13.16
CA LEU A 200 17.72 22.51 13.45
C LEU A 200 17.31 21.79 12.18
N SER A 201 16.99 22.50 11.11
CA SER A 201 16.70 21.93 9.81
C SER A 201 17.87 21.09 9.28
N GLN A 202 19.10 21.60 9.38
CA GLN A 202 20.32 20.85 8.99
C GLN A 202 20.49 19.57 9.81
N LYS A 203 20.28 19.63 11.14
CA LYS A 203 20.36 18.43 12.00
C LYS A 203 19.32 17.38 11.65
N VAL A 204 18.08 17.79 11.29
CA VAL A 204 17.03 16.87 10.88
C VAL A 204 17.34 16.25 9.51
N VAL A 205 17.89 17.02 8.57
CA VAL A 205 18.31 16.54 7.26
C VAL A 205 19.44 15.53 7.40
N GLU A 206 20.45 15.80 8.21
CA GLU A 206 21.55 14.88 8.52
C GLU A 206 21.01 13.57 9.14
N TYR A 207 20.07 13.68 10.09
CA TYR A 207 19.43 12.51 10.72
C TYR A 207 18.63 11.67 9.71
N ALA A 208 17.94 12.30 8.77
CA ALA A 208 17.21 11.64 7.70
C ALA A 208 18.12 10.99 6.63
N SER A 209 19.43 11.34 6.63
CA SER A 209 20.46 10.78 5.73
C SER A 209 20.04 10.84 4.25
N GLY A 210 19.46 11.96 3.81
CA GLY A 210 19.00 12.15 2.42
C GLY A 210 17.83 11.28 1.99
N LEU A 211 17.16 10.55 2.90
CA LEU A 211 16.06 9.66 2.54
C LEU A 211 14.76 10.45 2.34
N PRO A 212 14.21 10.53 1.09
CA PRO A 212 13.07 11.38 0.79
C PRO A 212 11.85 11.14 1.68
N LEU A 213 11.50 9.89 1.95
CA LEU A 213 10.36 9.57 2.80
C LEU A 213 10.55 10.06 4.24
N ALA A 214 11.75 9.95 4.80
CA ALA A 214 12.05 10.46 6.13
C ALA A 214 11.95 11.98 6.19
N LEU A 215 12.50 12.67 5.19
CA LEU A 215 12.45 14.14 5.08
C LEU A 215 11.01 14.65 4.99
N VAL A 216 10.19 14.02 4.15
CA VAL A 216 8.76 14.36 3.99
C VAL A 216 8.01 14.14 5.31
N THR A 217 8.22 13.00 5.95
CA THR A 217 7.49 12.64 7.18
C THR A 217 7.91 13.51 8.36
N LEU A 218 9.22 13.73 8.57
CA LEU A 218 9.72 14.60 9.64
C LEU A 218 9.36 16.07 9.41
N GLY A 219 9.46 16.57 8.16
CA GLY A 219 9.07 17.93 7.82
C GLY A 219 7.58 18.17 8.13
N SER A 220 6.72 17.23 7.72
CA SER A 220 5.27 17.31 8.01
C SER A 220 4.95 17.19 9.50
N PHE A 221 5.72 16.42 10.26
CA PHE A 221 5.60 16.31 11.72
C PHE A 221 5.93 17.63 12.43
N LEU A 222 6.88 18.39 11.91
CA LEU A 222 7.40 19.62 12.54
C LEU A 222 6.66 20.89 12.12
N VAL A 223 5.73 20.83 11.20
CA VAL A 223 4.93 21.98 10.73
C VAL A 223 4.31 22.74 11.90
N GLY A 224 4.45 24.08 11.89
CA GLY A 224 3.77 25.00 12.82
C GLY A 224 4.25 24.92 14.28
N ARG A 225 5.34 24.19 14.57
CA ARG A 225 5.93 24.11 15.92
C ARG A 225 7.00 25.17 16.12
N THR A 226 7.16 25.62 17.37
CA THR A 226 8.22 26.58 17.75
C THR A 226 9.62 25.96 17.70
N VAL A 227 10.66 26.81 17.74
CA VAL A 227 12.07 26.37 17.78
C VAL A 227 12.34 25.48 18.98
N GLU A 228 11.77 25.80 20.15
CA GLU A 228 11.91 25.04 21.38
C GLU A 228 11.25 23.66 21.26
N GLU A 229 10.08 23.58 20.62
CA GLU A 229 9.39 22.32 20.34
C GLU A 229 10.18 21.46 19.33
N TRP A 230 10.78 22.07 18.30
CA TRP A 230 11.67 21.36 17.38
C TRP A 230 12.89 20.79 18.10
N GLN A 231 13.54 21.59 18.97
CA GLN A 231 14.69 21.13 19.75
C GLN A 231 14.29 19.97 20.65
N SER A 232 13.17 20.08 21.37
CA SER A 232 12.65 19.00 22.22
C SER A 232 12.34 17.73 21.43
N ALA A 233 11.68 17.87 20.27
CA ALA A 233 11.41 16.74 19.38
C ALA A 233 12.71 16.09 18.90
N PHE A 234 13.68 16.88 18.41
CA PHE A 234 14.98 16.37 17.96
C PHE A 234 15.74 15.66 19.08
N ASP A 235 15.74 16.20 20.29
CA ASP A 235 16.38 15.58 21.46
C ASP A 235 15.74 14.25 21.86
N SER A 236 14.44 14.09 21.62
CA SER A 236 13.74 12.83 21.88
C SER A 236 14.12 11.71 20.91
N PHE A 237 14.37 12.03 19.64
CA PHE A 237 14.66 11.00 18.63
C PHE A 237 16.11 10.89 18.17
N LYS A 238 16.99 11.87 18.48
CA LYS A 238 18.44 11.78 18.15
C LYS A 238 19.13 10.55 18.75
N ASN A 239 18.61 10.01 19.86
CA ASN A 239 19.12 8.81 20.51
C ASN A 239 18.57 7.51 19.91
N ILE A 240 17.60 7.59 19.02
CA ILE A 240 17.04 6.46 18.29
C ILE A 240 18.04 6.12 17.18
N LYS A 241 19.02 5.26 17.47
CA LYS A 241 19.91 4.68 16.47
C LYS A 241 19.14 3.62 15.70
N GLY A 242 18.16 4.05 14.91
CA GLY A 242 17.20 3.16 14.31
C GLY A 242 17.29 3.09 12.80
N ASN A 243 16.62 2.10 12.30
CA ASN A 243 16.33 1.97 10.87
C ASN A 243 15.21 2.95 10.47
N ILE A 244 14.88 3.00 9.19
CA ILE A 244 13.83 3.89 8.66
C ILE A 244 12.48 3.76 9.40
N HIS A 245 12.12 2.59 9.91
CA HIS A 245 10.86 2.40 10.66
C HIS A 245 10.84 3.19 11.96
N ASP A 246 11.99 3.30 12.64
CA ASP A 246 12.11 4.07 13.89
C ASP A 246 11.96 5.57 13.62
N ILE A 247 12.52 6.06 12.49
CA ILE A 247 12.34 7.44 12.04
C ILE A 247 10.86 7.71 11.72
N LEU A 248 10.22 6.85 10.97
CA LEU A 248 8.81 7.00 10.60
C LEU A 248 7.87 6.91 11.81
N LYS A 249 8.25 6.10 12.81
CA LYS A 249 7.50 5.94 14.05
C LYS A 249 7.38 7.24 14.85
N ILE A 250 8.32 8.17 14.74
CA ILE A 250 8.26 9.47 15.39
C ILE A 250 6.96 10.22 15.05
N SER A 251 6.58 10.23 13.76
CA SER A 251 5.35 10.87 13.32
C SER A 251 4.09 10.17 13.81
N TYR A 252 4.13 8.84 13.90
CA TYR A 252 3.06 8.03 14.48
C TYR A 252 2.91 8.28 15.99
N ASP A 253 4.02 8.26 16.74
CA ASP A 253 4.03 8.49 18.20
C ASP A 253 3.47 9.89 18.56
N GLY A 254 3.65 10.87 17.70
CA GLY A 254 3.09 12.21 17.85
C GLY A 254 1.60 12.35 17.51
N LEU A 255 0.91 11.26 17.15
CA LEU A 255 -0.54 11.26 16.93
C LEU A 255 -1.29 11.12 18.27
N GLU A 256 -2.51 11.64 18.32
CA GLU A 256 -3.47 11.30 19.37
C GLU A 256 -3.90 9.84 19.26
N GLU A 257 -4.32 9.22 20.37
CA GLU A 257 -4.63 7.78 20.40
C GLU A 257 -5.69 7.37 19.36
N MET A 258 -6.75 8.16 19.20
CA MET A 258 -7.78 7.88 18.19
C MET A 258 -7.22 7.89 16.76
N TRP A 259 -6.30 8.79 16.46
CA TRP A 259 -5.68 8.87 15.11
C TRP A 259 -4.65 7.77 14.89
N LYS A 260 -4.00 7.27 15.96
CA LYS A 260 -3.17 6.06 15.91
C LYS A 260 -4.00 4.83 15.51
N GLU A 261 -5.18 4.68 16.11
CA GLU A 261 -6.10 3.60 15.76
C GLU A 261 -6.55 3.66 14.30
N ILE A 262 -6.94 4.86 13.80
CA ILE A 262 -7.28 5.08 12.39
C ILE A 262 -6.09 4.74 11.47
N PHE A 263 -4.88 5.19 11.82
CA PHE A 263 -3.67 4.88 11.07
C PHE A 263 -3.44 3.36 10.97
N LEU A 264 -3.55 2.64 12.09
CA LEU A 264 -3.34 1.19 12.13
C LEU A 264 -4.41 0.44 11.33
N ASP A 265 -5.67 0.87 11.36
CA ASP A 265 -6.74 0.28 10.54
C ASP A 265 -6.45 0.46 9.03
N ILE A 266 -6.05 1.66 8.63
CA ILE A 266 -5.73 1.92 7.22
C ILE A 266 -4.48 1.15 6.80
N ALA A 267 -3.45 1.10 7.65
CA ALA A 267 -2.20 0.39 7.37
C ALA A 267 -2.39 -1.11 7.17
N CYS A 268 -3.33 -1.72 7.89
CA CYS A 268 -3.59 -3.16 7.83
C CYS A 268 -4.65 -3.54 6.80
N PHE A 269 -5.66 -2.67 6.55
CA PHE A 269 -6.88 -3.13 5.89
C PHE A 269 -7.29 -2.32 4.66
N PHE A 270 -7.04 -0.98 4.63
CA PHE A 270 -7.78 -0.09 3.75
C PHE A 270 -6.95 0.62 2.69
N ARG A 271 -5.71 0.20 2.47
CA ARG A 271 -4.90 0.70 1.35
C ARG A 271 -5.57 0.40 0.01
N GLY A 272 -5.58 1.38 -0.89
CA GLY A 272 -6.18 1.26 -2.20
C GLY A 272 -7.71 1.28 -2.22
N GLN A 273 -8.37 1.43 -1.07
CA GLN A 273 -9.83 1.51 -0.99
C GLN A 273 -10.33 2.95 -1.08
N LYS A 274 -11.59 3.12 -1.48
CA LYS A 274 -12.24 4.43 -1.60
C LYS A 274 -12.31 5.14 -0.26
N LYS A 275 -11.84 6.39 -0.23
CA LYS A 275 -11.77 7.24 0.96
C LYS A 275 -13.11 7.35 1.68
N ASP A 276 -14.20 7.67 0.94
CA ASP A 276 -15.52 7.88 1.54
C ASP A 276 -16.09 6.60 2.14
N GLU A 277 -15.87 5.44 1.53
CA GLU A 277 -16.30 4.14 2.05
C GLU A 277 -15.56 3.81 3.35
N VAL A 278 -14.25 4.02 3.38
CA VAL A 278 -13.42 3.76 4.57
C VAL A 278 -13.76 4.72 5.69
N ILE A 279 -13.93 6.02 5.40
CA ILE A 279 -14.38 7.01 6.39
C ILE A 279 -15.70 6.55 7.02
N GLN A 280 -16.67 6.12 6.23
CA GLN A 280 -17.95 5.64 6.74
C GLN A 280 -17.78 4.40 7.64
N ILE A 281 -16.88 3.46 7.28
CA ILE A 281 -16.57 2.29 8.11
C ILE A 281 -16.00 2.72 9.47
N LEU A 282 -15.01 3.62 9.45
CA LEU A 282 -14.34 4.10 10.65
C LEU A 282 -15.29 4.95 11.54
N GLU A 283 -16.12 5.82 10.96
CA GLU A 283 -17.14 6.58 11.68
C GLU A 283 -18.16 5.63 12.35
N ASN A 284 -18.57 4.57 11.67
CA ASN A 284 -19.42 3.54 12.24
C ASN A 284 -18.76 2.83 13.43
N CYS A 285 -17.44 2.66 13.41
CA CYS A 285 -16.66 2.13 14.53
C CYS A 285 -16.44 3.13 15.68
N GLY A 286 -16.99 4.35 15.58
CA GLY A 286 -16.94 5.36 16.66
C GLY A 286 -15.72 6.29 16.58
N PHE A 287 -15.01 6.32 15.47
CA PHE A 287 -13.89 7.23 15.27
C PHE A 287 -14.33 8.54 14.61
N ASP A 288 -13.69 9.64 14.96
CA ASP A 288 -13.79 10.92 14.24
C ASP A 288 -12.96 10.86 12.95
N ALA A 289 -13.40 9.98 12.00
CA ALA A 289 -12.56 9.56 10.87
C ALA A 289 -12.25 10.70 9.89
N ARG A 290 -13.17 11.67 9.69
CA ARG A 290 -12.92 12.79 8.76
C ARG A 290 -11.74 13.64 9.20
N ILE A 291 -11.71 14.04 10.47
CA ILE A 291 -10.61 14.84 11.02
C ILE A 291 -9.34 14.01 11.12
N GLY A 292 -9.43 12.74 11.59
CA GLY A 292 -8.29 11.86 11.70
C GLY A 292 -7.60 11.60 10.36
N VAL A 293 -8.36 11.33 9.30
CA VAL A 293 -7.83 11.19 7.93
C VAL A 293 -7.17 12.48 7.46
N SER A 294 -7.77 13.66 7.71
CA SER A 294 -7.16 14.95 7.35
C SER A 294 -5.78 15.12 8.02
N VAL A 295 -5.70 14.85 9.31
CA VAL A 295 -4.42 14.91 10.07
C VAL A 295 -3.39 13.92 9.54
N LEU A 296 -3.79 12.69 9.20
CA LEU A 296 -2.86 11.72 8.62
C LEU A 296 -2.32 12.16 7.26
N VAL A 297 -3.16 12.79 6.43
CA VAL A 297 -2.74 13.36 5.13
C VAL A 297 -1.81 14.55 5.34
N GLU A 298 -2.14 15.48 6.23
CA GLU A 298 -1.32 16.65 6.56
C GLU A 298 0.07 16.25 7.07
N ARG A 299 0.15 15.14 7.83
CA ARG A 299 1.41 14.59 8.33
C ARG A 299 2.15 13.66 7.36
N SER A 300 1.67 13.58 6.12
CA SER A 300 2.25 12.71 5.07
C SER A 300 2.34 11.22 5.46
N LEU A 301 1.48 10.78 6.37
CA LEU A 301 1.33 9.37 6.75
C LEU A 301 0.33 8.65 5.83
N LEU A 302 -0.51 9.39 5.14
CA LEU A 302 -1.52 8.92 4.22
C LEU A 302 -1.57 9.84 2.99
N THR A 303 -1.92 9.28 1.84
CA THR A 303 -2.20 10.05 0.62
C THR A 303 -3.57 9.66 0.07
N VAL A 304 -4.13 10.52 -0.78
CA VAL A 304 -5.35 10.24 -1.53
C VAL A 304 -5.03 10.47 -3.00
N ASP A 305 -5.32 9.50 -3.85
CA ASP A 305 -5.06 9.59 -5.28
C ASP A 305 -6.19 10.32 -6.05
N ASP A 306 -6.00 10.55 -7.36
CA ASP A 306 -6.98 11.20 -8.23
C ASP A 306 -8.32 10.43 -8.32
N LYS A 307 -8.34 9.16 -7.92
CA LYS A 307 -9.52 8.31 -7.87
C LYS A 307 -10.18 8.29 -6.50
N GLU A 308 -9.78 9.20 -5.61
CA GLU A 308 -10.23 9.24 -4.22
C GLU A 308 -9.98 7.92 -3.46
N CYS A 309 -8.86 7.23 -3.73
CA CYS A 309 -8.46 6.04 -3.00
C CYS A 309 -7.29 6.33 -2.04
N PHE A 310 -7.28 5.65 -0.90
CA PHE A 310 -6.19 5.79 0.06
C PHE A 310 -4.89 5.18 -0.45
N GLY A 311 -3.84 6.01 -0.49
CA GLY A 311 -2.45 5.59 -0.68
C GLY A 311 -1.69 5.68 0.65
N MET A 312 -0.84 4.68 0.92
CA MET A 312 0.09 4.69 2.04
C MET A 312 1.38 4.03 1.57
N HIS A 313 2.51 4.68 1.88
CA HIS A 313 3.80 4.09 1.54
C HIS A 313 3.99 2.75 2.26
N ASP A 314 4.57 1.75 1.59
CA ASP A 314 4.77 0.40 2.15
C ASP A 314 5.48 0.40 3.51
N LEU A 315 6.52 1.21 3.67
CA LEU A 315 7.22 1.30 4.95
C LEU A 315 6.35 1.81 6.10
N LEU A 316 5.37 2.67 5.82
CA LEU A 316 4.39 3.12 6.82
C LEU A 316 3.41 2.01 7.18
N SER A 317 2.93 1.26 6.18
CA SER A 317 2.10 0.08 6.40
C SER A 317 2.87 -1.02 7.16
N GLU A 318 4.09 -1.34 6.74
CA GLU A 318 4.97 -2.29 7.42
C GLU A 318 5.26 -1.85 8.88
N MET A 319 5.43 -0.55 9.12
CA MET A 319 5.60 0.01 10.47
C MET A 319 4.34 -0.20 11.32
N GLY A 320 3.15 0.11 10.80
CA GLY A 320 1.88 -0.12 11.50
C GLY A 320 1.68 -1.59 11.88
N GLN A 321 1.95 -2.50 10.95
CA GLN A 321 1.89 -3.94 11.20
C GLN A 321 2.91 -4.41 12.24
N LYS A 322 4.15 -3.86 12.22
CA LYS A 322 5.17 -4.15 13.23
C LYS A 322 4.77 -3.65 14.62
N ILE A 323 4.14 -2.48 14.73
CA ILE A 323 3.63 -1.95 16.00
C ILE A 323 2.65 -2.95 16.62
N ILE A 324 1.64 -3.42 15.87
CA ILE A 324 0.65 -4.38 16.35
C ILE A 324 1.31 -5.70 16.81
N ARG A 325 2.25 -6.22 16.03
CA ARG A 325 2.98 -7.45 16.38
C ARG A 325 3.84 -7.26 17.61
N PHE A 326 4.46 -6.11 17.77
CA PHE A 326 5.30 -5.79 18.93
C PHE A 326 4.46 -5.64 20.21
N GLU A 327 3.35 -4.90 20.16
CA GLU A 327 2.43 -4.70 21.29
C GLU A 327 1.83 -6.01 21.79
N SER A 328 1.57 -6.96 20.89
CA SER A 328 1.09 -8.31 21.24
C SER A 328 2.16 -9.24 21.81
N GLY A 329 3.44 -8.81 21.85
CA GLY A 329 4.57 -9.68 22.20
C GLY A 329 4.73 -10.86 21.25
N GLY A 330 4.32 -10.72 19.97
CA GLY A 330 4.35 -11.75 18.94
C GLY A 330 3.27 -12.82 19.08
N LYS A 331 2.31 -12.67 20.00
CA LYS A 331 1.20 -13.63 20.19
C LYS A 331 0.00 -13.23 19.33
N LEU A 332 -0.36 -14.05 18.34
CA LEU A 332 -1.45 -13.77 17.39
C LEU A 332 -2.77 -13.47 18.07
N GLY A 333 -3.19 -14.24 19.07
CA GLY A 333 -4.43 -14.04 19.81
C GLY A 333 -4.46 -12.75 20.66
N LYS A 334 -3.34 -12.03 20.80
CA LYS A 334 -3.23 -10.73 21.50
C LYS A 334 -3.05 -9.55 20.53
N GLN A 335 -2.99 -9.79 19.23
CA GLN A 335 -2.95 -8.71 18.25
C GLN A 335 -4.30 -7.99 18.21
N SER A 336 -4.26 -6.66 18.17
CA SER A 336 -5.49 -5.87 18.07
C SER A 336 -6.15 -5.99 16.68
N ARG A 337 -5.40 -6.40 15.67
CA ARG A 337 -5.85 -6.54 14.27
C ARG A 337 -5.33 -7.80 13.63
N LEU A 338 -6.19 -8.50 12.85
CA LEU A 338 -5.82 -9.65 12.03
C LEU A 338 -6.12 -9.33 10.55
N TRP A 339 -5.09 -9.37 9.71
CA TRP A 339 -5.17 -9.04 8.27
C TRP A 339 -4.72 -10.18 7.35
N LEU A 340 -4.12 -11.23 7.89
CA LEU A 340 -3.75 -12.44 7.17
C LEU A 340 -4.72 -13.56 7.48
N VAL A 341 -5.11 -14.29 6.46
CA VAL A 341 -6.01 -15.45 6.58
C VAL A 341 -5.39 -16.52 7.46
N GLU A 342 -4.11 -16.81 7.24
CA GLU A 342 -3.37 -17.82 7.96
C GLU A 342 -3.29 -17.51 9.46
N ASP A 343 -3.09 -16.23 9.82
CA ASP A 343 -3.06 -15.79 11.22
C ASP A 343 -4.43 -15.96 11.88
N LEU A 344 -5.51 -15.59 11.17
CA LEU A 344 -6.88 -15.79 11.66
C LEU A 344 -7.17 -17.27 11.88
N LEU A 345 -6.82 -18.12 10.91
CA LEU A 345 -7.01 -19.57 11.04
C LEU A 345 -6.29 -20.13 12.24
N HIS A 346 -5.01 -19.79 12.37
CA HIS A 346 -4.21 -20.26 13.48
C HIS A 346 -4.81 -19.86 14.85
N VAL A 347 -5.35 -18.64 14.95
CA VAL A 347 -6.07 -18.18 16.17
C VAL A 347 -7.33 -18.99 16.41
N LEU A 348 -8.09 -19.31 15.37
CA LEU A 348 -9.34 -20.04 15.46
C LEU A 348 -9.12 -21.52 15.77
N GLU A 349 -8.23 -22.20 15.08
CA GLU A 349 -7.93 -23.63 15.24
C GLU A 349 -7.29 -23.96 16.59
N ASN A 350 -6.49 -23.04 17.13
CA ASN A 350 -5.78 -23.24 18.40
C ASN A 350 -6.46 -22.59 19.61
N ASP A 351 -7.70 -22.12 19.46
CA ASP A 351 -8.47 -21.46 20.52
C ASP A 351 -7.73 -20.29 21.21
N MET A 352 -6.96 -19.52 20.42
CA MET A 352 -6.10 -18.45 20.92
C MET A 352 -6.78 -17.08 20.98
N ALA A 353 -8.06 -16.98 20.62
CA ALA A 353 -8.79 -15.73 20.60
C ALA A 353 -8.88 -15.08 21.98
N THR A 354 -8.67 -13.77 22.05
CA THR A 354 -8.81 -12.98 23.27
C THR A 354 -9.57 -11.68 23.01
N GLU A 355 -9.92 -10.98 24.08
CA GLU A 355 -10.52 -9.64 24.05
C GLU A 355 -9.62 -8.56 23.40
N ALA A 356 -8.31 -8.83 23.22
CA ALA A 356 -7.41 -7.90 22.57
C ALA A 356 -7.73 -7.69 21.07
N ILE A 357 -8.37 -8.67 20.41
CA ILE A 357 -8.70 -8.59 18.99
C ILE A 357 -9.89 -7.63 18.80
N GLN A 358 -9.64 -6.54 18.08
CA GLN A 358 -10.60 -5.46 17.84
C GLN A 358 -11.08 -5.40 16.38
N ALA A 359 -10.26 -5.85 15.43
CA ALA A 359 -10.62 -5.80 14.02
C ALA A 359 -10.05 -6.99 13.25
N ILE A 360 -10.88 -7.55 12.37
CA ILE A 360 -10.53 -8.64 11.45
C ILE A 360 -10.97 -8.24 10.06
N VAL A 361 -10.02 -8.11 9.12
CA VAL A 361 -10.33 -7.88 7.71
C VAL A 361 -9.44 -8.78 6.87
N VAL A 362 -10.00 -9.85 6.35
CA VAL A 362 -9.29 -10.86 5.55
C VAL A 362 -9.99 -11.13 4.23
N THR A 363 -9.20 -11.44 3.21
CA THR A 363 -9.68 -11.87 1.90
C THR A 363 -8.94 -13.14 1.52
N TYR A 364 -9.63 -14.19 1.07
CA TYR A 364 -9.00 -15.47 0.74
C TYR A 364 -9.41 -16.01 -0.62
N LYS A 365 -8.63 -16.97 -1.15
CA LYS A 365 -8.85 -17.64 -2.42
C LYS A 365 -9.62 -18.95 -2.25
N GLU A 366 -10.33 -19.36 -3.29
CA GLU A 366 -11.30 -20.47 -3.29
C GLU A 366 -10.79 -21.84 -2.80
N ASN A 367 -9.46 -22.08 -2.73
CA ASN A 367 -8.88 -23.38 -2.38
C ASN A 367 -7.98 -23.37 -1.13
N GLU A 368 -7.96 -22.29 -0.39
CA GLU A 368 -7.02 -22.12 0.76
C GLU A 368 -7.62 -22.50 2.10
N PHE A 369 -8.89 -22.94 2.15
CA PHE A 369 -9.62 -23.07 3.41
C PHE A 369 -10.55 -24.28 3.44
N ASN A 370 -10.37 -25.19 4.41
CA ASN A 370 -11.32 -26.22 4.78
C ASN A 370 -11.98 -25.83 6.10
N TYR A 371 -13.27 -25.43 6.06
CA TYR A 371 -13.97 -24.68 7.13
C TYR A 371 -14.79 -25.50 8.09
N GLU A 372 -14.79 -26.81 8.01
CA GLU A 372 -15.73 -27.66 8.74
C GLU A 372 -15.54 -27.69 10.26
N GLU A 373 -14.45 -27.11 10.81
CA GLU A 373 -14.05 -27.31 12.20
C GLU A 373 -13.85 -26.07 13.08
N VAL A 374 -14.29 -24.85 12.65
CA VAL A 374 -14.08 -23.69 13.54
C VAL A 374 -15.10 -23.66 14.70
N PRO A 375 -14.65 -23.73 15.95
CA PRO A 375 -15.53 -23.76 17.10
C PRO A 375 -16.36 -22.48 17.24
N LYS A 376 -17.67 -22.61 17.33
CA LYS A 376 -18.68 -21.53 17.48
C LYS A 376 -18.43 -20.59 18.67
N VAL A 377 -17.61 -21.00 19.61
CA VAL A 377 -17.38 -20.30 20.90
C VAL A 377 -16.27 -19.23 20.80
N ILE A 378 -15.43 -19.28 19.76
CA ILE A 378 -14.19 -18.48 19.74
C ILE A 378 -14.47 -16.99 19.59
N LEU A 379 -15.44 -16.61 18.76
CA LEU A 379 -15.78 -15.18 18.56
C LEU A 379 -16.34 -14.54 19.83
N SER A 380 -16.95 -15.30 20.73
CA SER A 380 -17.44 -14.78 22.02
C SER A 380 -16.30 -14.32 22.94
N LYS A 381 -15.06 -14.81 22.72
CA LYS A 381 -13.87 -14.40 23.47
C LYS A 381 -13.32 -13.06 22.99
N MET A 382 -13.68 -12.63 21.78
CA MET A 382 -13.28 -11.34 21.18
C MET A 382 -14.27 -10.25 21.58
N SER A 383 -14.43 -9.98 22.89
CA SER A 383 -15.45 -9.06 23.39
C SER A 383 -15.32 -7.63 22.83
N ASN A 384 -14.12 -7.20 22.47
CA ASN A 384 -13.83 -5.87 21.93
C ASN A 384 -13.84 -5.80 20.39
N LEU A 385 -14.27 -6.88 19.71
CA LEU A 385 -14.29 -6.91 18.24
C LEU A 385 -15.34 -5.94 17.71
N ARG A 386 -14.88 -4.86 17.04
CA ARG A 386 -15.71 -3.80 16.44
C ARG A 386 -15.89 -3.93 14.92
N LEU A 387 -14.94 -4.57 14.26
CA LEU A 387 -14.91 -4.69 12.80
C LEU A 387 -14.60 -6.13 12.39
N MET A 388 -15.46 -6.71 11.57
CA MET A 388 -15.24 -8.02 10.97
C MET A 388 -15.65 -7.98 9.49
N ILE A 389 -14.68 -8.14 8.60
CA ILE A 389 -14.87 -8.20 7.14
C ILE A 389 -14.15 -9.44 6.63
N ILE A 390 -14.92 -10.44 6.23
CA ILE A 390 -14.38 -11.69 5.67
C ILE A 390 -15.07 -11.90 4.32
N LYS A 391 -14.27 -11.86 3.26
CA LYS A 391 -14.77 -12.07 1.89
C LYS A 391 -14.57 -13.53 1.50
N LYS A 392 -15.67 -14.20 1.16
CA LYS A 392 -15.80 -15.64 0.89
C LYS A 392 -15.63 -16.51 2.15
N THR A 393 -16.68 -16.77 2.90
CA THR A 393 -16.63 -17.71 4.04
C THR A 393 -17.87 -18.60 4.16
N ASP A 394 -17.69 -19.73 4.86
CA ASP A 394 -18.70 -20.70 5.25
C ASP A 394 -19.04 -20.63 6.75
N TYR A 395 -19.05 -19.47 7.38
CA TYR A 395 -19.04 -19.34 8.86
C TYR A 395 -20.36 -19.13 9.57
N TYR A 396 -20.42 -19.80 10.73
CA TYR A 396 -21.32 -19.58 11.85
C TYR A 396 -20.66 -18.63 12.87
N CYS A 397 -21.29 -17.51 13.20
CA CYS A 397 -20.77 -16.54 14.16
C CYS A 397 -21.48 -16.64 15.51
N SER A 398 -20.76 -16.83 16.60
CA SER A 398 -21.22 -16.45 17.94
C SER A 398 -21.01 -14.95 18.14
N GLN A 399 -22.02 -14.27 18.76
CA GLN A 399 -22.13 -12.81 18.78
C GLN A 399 -21.03 -12.11 19.59
N PRO A 400 -20.15 -11.28 18.97
CA PRO A 400 -19.37 -10.30 19.70
C PRO A 400 -20.25 -9.11 20.10
N LYS A 401 -20.19 -8.68 21.36
CA LYS A 401 -21.05 -7.60 21.90
C LYS A 401 -20.78 -6.24 21.27
N GLU A 402 -19.53 -5.98 20.89
CA GLU A 402 -19.05 -4.69 20.35
C GLU A 402 -19.02 -4.63 18.83
N LEU A 403 -19.56 -5.64 18.14
CA LEU A 403 -19.51 -5.71 16.69
C LEU A 403 -20.35 -4.59 16.05
N VAL A 404 -19.71 -3.76 15.24
CA VAL A 404 -20.34 -2.62 14.55
C VAL A 404 -20.59 -2.92 13.07
N ARG A 405 -19.69 -3.66 12.43
CA ARG A 405 -19.81 -4.05 11.02
C ARG A 405 -19.48 -5.52 10.82
N LEU A 406 -20.40 -6.21 10.17
CA LEU A 406 -20.26 -7.59 9.70
C LEU A 406 -20.39 -7.61 8.17
N ASP A 407 -19.36 -8.04 7.48
CA ASP A 407 -19.35 -8.17 6.01
C ASP A 407 -18.92 -9.59 5.64
N LEU A 408 -19.86 -10.39 5.16
CA LEU A 408 -19.71 -11.79 4.77
C LEU A 408 -20.17 -11.97 3.32
N TYR A 409 -19.59 -11.19 2.42
CA TYR A 409 -19.93 -11.23 1.00
C TYR A 409 -19.53 -12.57 0.36
N GLU A 410 -20.47 -13.19 -0.40
CA GLU A 410 -20.28 -14.51 -1.06
C GLU A 410 -19.97 -15.65 -0.08
N SER A 411 -20.42 -15.54 1.16
CA SER A 411 -20.25 -16.57 2.17
C SER A 411 -21.15 -17.78 1.90
N LYS A 412 -20.72 -18.98 2.29
CA LYS A 412 -21.52 -20.21 2.22
C LYS A 412 -22.21 -20.54 3.54
N ILE A 413 -22.23 -19.61 4.50
CA ILE A 413 -22.90 -19.80 5.79
C ILE A 413 -24.37 -20.14 5.61
N GLU A 414 -24.85 -21.11 6.38
CA GLU A 414 -26.26 -21.47 6.45
C GLU A 414 -26.99 -20.65 7.53
N TYR A 415 -26.31 -20.32 8.61
CA TYR A 415 -26.82 -19.56 9.75
C TYR A 415 -25.75 -18.59 10.26
N LEU A 416 -26.14 -17.36 10.62
CA LEU A 416 -25.23 -16.38 11.22
C LEU A 416 -24.93 -16.67 12.70
N TRP A 417 -26.00 -16.89 13.49
CA TRP A 417 -25.99 -17.33 14.91
C TRP A 417 -27.39 -17.75 15.32
N GLU A 418 -27.49 -18.41 16.46
CA GLU A 418 -28.78 -18.80 17.02
C GLU A 418 -29.26 -17.77 18.06
N GLY A 419 -30.59 -17.48 18.08
CA GLY A 419 -31.24 -16.64 19.06
C GLY A 419 -31.32 -15.15 18.69
N VAL A 420 -31.66 -14.33 19.69
CA VAL A 420 -31.85 -12.87 19.54
C VAL A 420 -30.47 -12.20 19.48
N MET A 421 -30.30 -11.30 18.53
CA MET A 421 -29.10 -10.48 18.42
C MET A 421 -29.05 -9.46 19.57
N ARG A 422 -28.03 -9.56 20.42
CA ARG A 422 -27.78 -8.63 21.53
C ARG A 422 -26.71 -7.57 21.24
N SER A 423 -26.25 -7.44 19.99
CA SER A 423 -25.27 -6.41 19.64
C SER A 423 -26.01 -5.10 19.40
N VAL A 424 -26.05 -4.25 20.41
CA VAL A 424 -26.64 -2.89 20.33
C VAL A 424 -25.85 -1.95 19.41
N ASN A 425 -24.61 -2.32 19.06
CA ASN A 425 -23.69 -1.49 18.28
C ASN A 425 -23.67 -1.84 16.80
N LEU A 426 -24.30 -2.93 16.35
CA LEU A 426 -24.25 -3.35 14.95
C LEU A 426 -25.02 -2.38 14.04
N LYS A 427 -24.29 -1.72 13.16
CA LYS A 427 -24.82 -0.71 12.22
C LYS A 427 -24.88 -1.20 10.78
N PHE A 428 -24.08 -2.22 10.42
CA PHE A 428 -23.97 -2.70 9.06
C PHE A 428 -23.81 -4.21 8.99
N ILE A 429 -24.63 -4.86 8.14
CA ILE A 429 -24.50 -6.27 7.77
C ILE A 429 -24.54 -6.37 6.25
N ASN A 430 -23.55 -7.04 5.66
CA ASN A 430 -23.54 -7.42 4.25
C ASN A 430 -23.49 -8.94 4.13
N LEU A 431 -24.53 -9.52 3.55
CA LEU A 431 -24.66 -10.95 3.28
C LEU A 431 -24.91 -11.20 1.78
N CYS A 432 -24.57 -10.23 0.93
CA CYS A 432 -24.77 -10.33 -0.51
C CYS A 432 -24.11 -11.58 -1.08
N ARG A 433 -24.82 -12.30 -1.96
CA ARG A 433 -24.39 -13.56 -2.60
C ARG A 433 -24.13 -14.74 -1.66
N SER A 434 -24.46 -14.66 -0.38
CA SER A 434 -24.44 -15.80 0.56
C SER A 434 -25.63 -16.72 0.26
N LYS A 435 -25.50 -17.57 -0.76
CA LYS A 435 -26.59 -18.34 -1.36
C LYS A 435 -27.12 -19.47 -0.46
N ASN A 436 -26.32 -19.90 0.51
CA ASN A 436 -26.66 -21.01 1.42
C ASN A 436 -27.36 -20.53 2.68
N LEU A 437 -27.48 -19.21 2.88
CA LEU A 437 -28.07 -18.65 4.10
C LEU A 437 -29.56 -19.04 4.21
N ILE A 438 -29.88 -19.84 5.21
CA ILE A 438 -31.24 -20.36 5.47
C ILE A 438 -32.01 -19.39 6.36
N ARG A 439 -31.33 -18.79 7.35
CA ARG A 439 -31.98 -17.95 8.36
C ARG A 439 -31.05 -16.83 8.85
N THR A 440 -31.59 -15.62 8.92
CA THR A 440 -30.95 -14.49 9.63
C THR A 440 -31.31 -14.55 11.09
N PRO A 441 -30.47 -13.98 11.99
CA PRO A 441 -30.84 -13.84 13.41
C PRO A 441 -32.06 -12.92 13.56
N ASP A 442 -32.70 -13.04 14.72
CA ASP A 442 -33.74 -12.10 15.09
C ASP A 442 -33.13 -10.77 15.51
N PHE A 443 -33.43 -9.74 14.76
CA PHE A 443 -32.97 -8.35 15.00
C PHE A 443 -33.98 -7.56 15.85
N SER A 444 -35.06 -8.18 16.35
CA SER A 444 -35.99 -7.51 17.20
C SER A 444 -35.34 -7.19 18.55
N VAL A 445 -35.07 -5.91 18.78
CA VAL A 445 -34.67 -5.41 20.10
C VAL A 445 -35.88 -5.49 21.00
N PRO A 446 -35.82 -6.16 22.16
CA PRO A 446 -36.91 -6.04 23.15
C PRO A 446 -36.98 -4.57 23.57
N TYR A 447 -38.08 -3.88 23.27
CA TYR A 447 -38.35 -2.58 23.83
C TYR A 447 -38.46 -2.73 25.35
N GLY A 448 -37.51 -2.16 26.09
CA GLY A 448 -37.65 -1.85 27.52
C GLY A 448 -37.16 -2.94 28.48
N SER A 449 -36.02 -2.77 29.02
CA SER A 449 -35.74 -2.92 30.45
C SER A 449 -34.58 -2.02 30.82
#